data_c88b904233b0d12c1c5e4cdf592f6fe6
#
_entry.id   c88b904233b0d12c1c5e4cdf592f6fe6
#
_cell.length_a   1.000
_cell.length_b   1.000
_cell.length_c   1.000
_cell.angle_alpha   90.00
_cell.angle_beta   90.00
_cell.angle_gamma   90.00
#
_symmetry.space_group_name_H-M   'P 1'
#
loop_
_entity.id
_entity.type
_entity.pdbx_description
1 polymer ?
#
loop_
_entity_poly.entity_id
_entity_poly.type
_entity_poly.pdbx_seq_one_letter_code
_entity_poly.pdbx_strand_id
1 'polypeptide(L)'
;MAGGCCGIFQRWLSIFLYAIGIGLSSFAYYIELKKEADENYVALCDMDEFISCSSVFNSTYGKGFGLVALVTGDEKHPLNQPNALYGIIFYSLLGLFYLCSGTSRFMANLQFFSFVLANIMSCYLAYILYFILKTLCVVCVSTYAVNLLLLMLSYCKRRSLRKRTPSVMETFQRGPTLPGSFDFKKNI
;
A
#
# COMPACT_ATOMS: atom_id res chain seq x y z
N MET A 1 -23.44 -9.41 15.83
CA MET A 1 -22.31 -9.00 16.70
C MET A 1 -20.91 -9.40 16.20
N ALA A 2 -20.76 -10.16 15.13
CA ALA A 2 -19.45 -10.57 14.60
C ALA A 2 -18.66 -9.46 13.83
N GLY A 3 -19.25 -8.31 13.60
CA GLY A 3 -18.60 -7.23 12.83
C GLY A 3 -17.59 -6.37 13.59
N GLY A 4 -17.63 -6.36 14.91
CA GLY A 4 -16.76 -5.49 15.73
C GLY A 4 -15.33 -6.03 15.87
N CYS A 5 -15.19 -7.31 16.17
CA CYS A 5 -13.89 -7.94 16.43
C CYS A 5 -13.03 -8.03 15.16
N CYS A 6 -13.66 -8.38 14.02
CA CYS A 6 -12.98 -8.40 12.70
C CYS A 6 -12.48 -7.01 12.27
N GLY A 7 -13.24 -5.94 12.58
CA GLY A 7 -12.85 -4.57 12.26
C GLY A 7 -11.66 -4.06 13.09
N ILE A 8 -11.60 -4.42 14.37
CA ILE A 8 -10.49 -4.04 15.27
C ILE A 8 -9.22 -4.77 14.86
N PHE A 9 -9.28 -6.08 14.64
CA PHE A 9 -8.14 -6.88 14.17
C PHE A 9 -7.60 -6.36 12.83
N GLN A 10 -8.48 -6.11 11.88
CA GLN A 10 -8.10 -5.54 10.57
C GLN A 10 -7.41 -4.17 10.72
N ARG A 11 -7.87 -3.34 11.67
CA ARG A 11 -7.26 -2.04 11.93
C ARG A 11 -5.82 -2.18 12.45
N TRP A 12 -5.60 -3.00 13.46
CA TRP A 12 -4.27 -3.23 14.03
C TRP A 12 -3.32 -3.87 13.02
N LEU A 13 -3.80 -4.85 12.26
CA LEU A 13 -3.02 -5.50 11.21
C LEU A 13 -2.60 -4.49 10.12
N SER A 14 -3.50 -3.58 9.71
CA SER A 14 -3.15 -2.54 8.75
C SER A 14 -2.09 -1.59 9.30
N ILE A 15 -2.22 -1.13 10.55
CA ILE A 15 -1.23 -0.25 11.20
C ILE A 15 0.14 -0.93 11.25
N PHE A 16 0.16 -2.21 11.64
CA PHE A 16 1.38 -3.01 11.71
C PHE A 16 2.05 -3.13 10.33
N LEU A 17 1.28 -3.39 9.27
CA LEU A 17 1.79 -3.48 7.91
C LEU A 17 2.31 -2.12 7.38
N TYR A 18 1.68 -1.00 7.72
CA TYR A 18 2.23 0.33 7.41
C TYR A 18 3.58 0.54 8.10
N ALA A 19 3.71 0.17 9.37
CA ALA A 19 4.97 0.27 10.11
C ALA A 19 6.06 -0.61 9.48
N ILE A 20 5.74 -1.84 9.08
CA ILE A 20 6.66 -2.71 8.33
C ILE A 20 7.06 -2.07 7.00
N GLY A 21 6.11 -1.52 6.24
CA GLY A 21 6.40 -0.87 4.96
C GLY A 21 7.36 0.32 5.11
N ILE A 22 7.16 1.15 6.15
CA ILE A 22 8.07 2.25 6.49
C ILE A 22 9.45 1.70 6.86
N GLY A 23 9.50 0.66 7.71
CA GLY A 23 10.76 0.04 8.14
C GLY A 23 11.56 -0.54 6.97
N LEU A 24 10.92 -1.32 6.09
CA LEU A 24 11.55 -1.88 4.89
C LEU A 24 12.07 -0.79 3.95
N SER A 25 11.28 0.25 3.72
CA SER A 25 11.68 1.38 2.86
C SER A 25 12.83 2.17 3.47
N SER A 26 12.81 2.39 4.79
CA SER A 26 13.90 3.08 5.49
C SER A 26 15.19 2.27 5.47
N PHE A 27 15.09 0.94 5.62
CA PHE A 27 16.23 0.04 5.53
C PHE A 27 16.82 0.02 4.11
N ALA A 28 15.96 -0.05 3.09
CA ALA A 28 16.40 0.04 1.69
C ALA A 28 17.12 1.37 1.41
N TYR A 29 16.56 2.49 1.89
CA TYR A 29 17.16 3.81 1.73
C TYR A 29 18.52 3.93 2.44
N TYR A 30 18.63 3.34 3.63
CA TYR A 30 19.91 3.27 4.36
C TYR A 30 20.99 2.52 3.55
N ILE A 31 20.65 1.37 2.96
CA ILE A 31 21.60 0.60 2.12
C ILE A 31 22.03 1.43 0.92
N GLU A 32 21.09 2.11 0.27
CA GLU A 32 21.37 2.93 -0.91
C GLU A 32 22.33 4.08 -0.59
N LEU A 33 22.10 4.81 0.51
CA LEU A 33 23.02 5.86 0.98
C LEU A 33 24.42 5.32 1.33
N LYS A 34 24.50 4.13 1.96
CA LYS A 34 25.78 3.50 2.29
C LYS A 34 26.53 3.10 1.02
N LYS A 35 25.83 2.58 0.02
CA LYS A 35 26.42 2.19 -1.25
C LYS A 35 26.89 3.39 -2.08
N GLU A 36 26.19 4.54 -1.99
CA GLU A 36 26.64 5.79 -2.61
C GLU A 36 27.90 6.36 -1.93
N ALA A 37 28.05 6.15 -0.61
CA ALA A 37 29.21 6.61 0.15
C ALA A 37 30.43 5.69 0.00
N ASP A 38 30.22 4.39 -0.16
CA ASP A 38 31.26 3.37 -0.30
C ASP A 38 30.83 2.32 -1.34
N GLU A 39 31.48 2.34 -2.49
CA GLU A 39 31.22 1.40 -3.59
C GLU A 39 31.50 -0.07 -3.20
N ASN A 40 32.38 -0.31 -2.22
CA ASN A 40 32.70 -1.66 -1.74
C ASN A 40 31.75 -2.14 -0.62
N TYR A 41 30.79 -1.30 -0.19
CA TYR A 41 29.85 -1.69 0.84
C TYR A 41 29.00 -2.89 0.38
N VAL A 42 28.99 -3.94 1.21
CA VAL A 42 28.17 -5.15 1.04
C VAL A 42 27.02 -5.08 2.02
N ALA A 43 25.79 -5.11 1.51
CA ALA A 43 24.61 -5.04 2.37
C ALA A 43 24.37 -6.36 3.10
N LEU A 44 23.73 -6.30 4.28
CA LEU A 44 23.37 -7.51 5.06
C LEU A 44 22.44 -8.48 4.31
N CYS A 45 21.77 -8.02 3.28
CA CYS A 45 20.89 -8.82 2.42
C CYS A 45 21.56 -9.30 1.13
N ASP A 46 22.87 -9.09 0.97
CA ASP A 46 23.67 -9.66 -0.11
C ASP A 46 24.20 -11.02 0.38
N MET A 47 23.44 -12.07 0.10
CA MET A 47 23.76 -13.42 0.59
C MET A 47 24.49 -14.27 -0.44
N ASP A 48 24.26 -14.00 -1.74
CA ASP A 48 24.81 -14.78 -2.85
C ASP A 48 24.76 -13.95 -4.14
N GLU A 49 25.41 -14.41 -5.21
CA GLU A 49 25.37 -13.74 -6.52
C GLU A 49 23.94 -13.55 -7.06
N PHE A 50 23.00 -14.46 -6.69
CA PHE A 50 21.59 -14.38 -7.06
C PHE A 50 20.72 -13.60 -6.06
N ILE A 51 21.21 -13.32 -4.85
CA ILE A 51 20.45 -12.63 -3.81
C ILE A 51 21.26 -11.40 -3.38
N SER A 52 20.97 -10.25 -4.01
CA SER A 52 21.69 -9.01 -3.73
C SER A 52 20.75 -7.82 -3.75
N CYS A 53 20.67 -7.11 -2.62
CA CYS A 53 19.99 -5.83 -2.53
C CYS A 53 20.83 -4.70 -3.13
N SER A 54 22.14 -4.73 -2.89
CA SER A 54 23.06 -3.69 -3.37
C SER A 54 23.05 -3.57 -4.88
N SER A 55 23.03 -4.70 -5.60
CA SER A 55 22.95 -4.74 -7.06
C SER A 55 21.67 -4.07 -7.59
N VAL A 56 20.53 -4.32 -6.94
CA VAL A 56 19.23 -3.76 -7.33
C VAL A 56 19.16 -2.27 -7.09
N PHE A 57 19.61 -1.81 -5.91
CA PHE A 57 19.54 -0.39 -5.55
C PHE A 57 20.53 0.47 -6.34
N ASN A 58 21.65 -0.08 -6.78
CA ASN A 58 22.61 0.61 -7.64
C ASN A 58 22.23 0.59 -9.13
N SER A 59 21.19 -0.15 -9.49
CA SER A 59 20.70 -0.18 -10.87
C SER A 59 19.92 1.09 -11.23
N THR A 60 19.84 1.41 -12.52
CA THR A 60 19.01 2.52 -13.04
C THR A 60 17.54 2.39 -12.62
N TYR A 61 17.07 1.17 -12.35
CA TYR A 61 15.70 0.87 -11.91
C TYR A 61 15.48 1.10 -10.41
N GLY A 62 16.54 1.22 -9.62
CA GLY A 62 16.50 1.58 -8.20
C GLY A 62 16.06 3.03 -7.97
N LYS A 63 16.24 3.91 -8.97
CA LYS A 63 15.91 5.33 -8.90
C LYS A 63 14.77 5.66 -9.89
N GLY A 64 13.77 6.45 -9.44
CA GLY A 64 12.65 6.89 -10.28
C GLY A 64 11.88 5.76 -10.98
N PHE A 65 11.90 4.54 -10.41
CA PHE A 65 11.33 3.31 -11.00
C PHE A 65 11.95 2.93 -12.37
N GLY A 66 13.08 3.53 -12.75
CA GLY A 66 13.65 3.44 -14.09
C GLY A 66 12.86 4.20 -15.16
N LEU A 67 11.70 4.75 -14.80
CA LEU A 67 10.81 5.44 -15.73
C LEU A 67 11.18 6.92 -15.88
N VAL A 68 11.64 7.56 -14.81
CA VAL A 68 12.00 8.99 -14.83
C VAL A 68 13.14 9.24 -15.79
N ALA A 69 14.23 8.48 -15.69
CA ALA A 69 15.36 8.59 -16.60
C ALA A 69 14.98 8.27 -18.05
N LEU A 70 14.09 7.29 -18.26
CA LEU A 70 13.61 6.93 -19.60
C LEU A 70 12.78 8.04 -20.26
N VAL A 71 11.93 8.73 -19.49
CA VAL A 71 11.02 9.77 -20.01
C VAL A 71 11.73 11.12 -20.15
N THR A 72 12.59 11.48 -19.18
CA THR A 72 13.25 12.78 -19.15
C THR A 72 14.58 12.80 -19.92
N GLY A 73 15.19 11.63 -20.15
CA GLY A 73 16.53 11.52 -20.74
C GLY A 73 17.65 12.03 -19.82
N ASP A 74 17.34 12.42 -18.58
CA ASP A 74 18.27 12.99 -17.62
C ASP A 74 18.26 12.19 -16.31
N GLU A 75 19.39 11.52 -16.03
CA GLU A 75 19.59 10.76 -14.79
C GLU A 75 19.65 11.66 -13.54
N LYS A 76 19.99 12.95 -13.70
CA LYS A 76 20.10 13.92 -12.61
C LYS A 76 18.79 14.68 -12.34
N HIS A 77 17.70 14.29 -12.99
CA HIS A 77 16.43 14.95 -12.81
C HIS A 77 15.98 14.87 -11.32
N PRO A 78 15.44 15.94 -10.72
CA PRO A 78 15.06 15.99 -9.30
C PRO A 78 14.01 14.94 -8.90
N LEU A 79 13.24 14.41 -9.84
CA LEU A 79 12.31 13.30 -9.61
C LEU A 79 12.97 11.92 -9.74
N ASN A 80 14.25 11.83 -10.13
CA ASN A 80 14.97 10.56 -10.19
C ASN A 80 15.58 10.19 -8.83
N GLN A 81 14.72 10.14 -7.81
CA GLN A 81 15.11 9.82 -6.44
C GLN A 81 15.02 8.30 -6.19
N PRO A 82 15.70 7.82 -5.13
CA PRO A 82 15.58 6.44 -4.67
C PRO A 82 14.14 5.96 -4.55
N ASN A 83 13.84 4.77 -5.07
CA ASN A 83 12.52 4.17 -4.94
C ASN A 83 12.13 3.96 -3.47
N ALA A 84 13.13 3.73 -2.62
CA ALA A 84 12.99 3.62 -1.17
C ALA A 84 12.44 4.91 -0.54
N LEU A 85 12.88 6.08 -0.99
CA LEU A 85 12.39 7.37 -0.52
C LEU A 85 10.89 7.55 -0.85
N TYR A 86 10.50 7.21 -2.08
CA TYR A 86 9.09 7.19 -2.47
C TYR A 86 8.27 6.23 -1.61
N GLY A 87 8.83 5.07 -1.25
CA GLY A 87 8.20 4.12 -0.33
C GLY A 87 7.96 4.70 1.07
N ILE A 88 8.95 5.37 1.65
CA ILE A 88 8.83 6.03 2.96
C ILE A 88 7.68 7.05 2.94
N ILE A 89 7.66 7.94 1.94
CA ILE A 89 6.63 8.97 1.79
C ILE A 89 5.26 8.31 1.60
N PHE A 90 5.15 7.32 0.73
CA PHE A 90 3.91 6.61 0.40
C PHE A 90 3.29 5.94 1.63
N TYR A 91 4.05 5.10 2.36
CA TYR A 91 3.53 4.41 3.54
C TYR A 91 3.24 5.37 4.70
N SER A 92 4.05 6.42 4.88
CA SER A 92 3.83 7.42 5.92
C SER A 92 2.56 8.22 5.68
N LEU A 93 2.35 8.72 4.47
CA LEU A 93 1.15 9.50 4.12
C LEU A 93 -0.12 8.64 4.20
N LEU A 94 -0.11 7.45 3.60
CA LEU A 94 -1.27 6.57 3.63
C LEU A 94 -1.55 6.03 5.03
N GLY A 95 -0.51 5.75 5.82
CA GLY A 95 -0.65 5.35 7.22
C GLY A 95 -1.25 6.47 8.07
N LEU A 96 -0.79 7.71 7.91
CA LEU A 96 -1.35 8.88 8.58
C LEU A 96 -2.82 9.10 8.19
N PHE A 97 -3.13 9.06 6.90
CA PHE A 97 -4.53 9.14 6.44
C PHE A 97 -5.38 7.99 6.98
N TYR A 98 -4.82 6.80 7.11
CA TYR A 98 -5.52 5.67 7.72
C TYR A 98 -5.87 5.90 9.19
N LEU A 99 -4.96 6.49 9.96
CA LEU A 99 -5.15 6.82 11.37
C LEU A 99 -6.17 7.96 11.56
N CYS A 100 -6.06 9.02 10.76
CA CYS A 100 -6.88 10.23 10.90
C CYS A 100 -8.30 10.07 10.35
N SER A 101 -8.51 9.22 9.32
CA SER A 101 -9.74 9.26 8.52
C SER A 101 -10.87 8.33 8.98
N GLY A 102 -10.69 7.59 10.07
CA GLY A 102 -11.72 6.75 10.67
C GLY A 102 -12.51 5.89 9.66
N THR A 103 -13.78 6.25 9.42
CA THR A 103 -14.76 5.49 8.60
C THR A 103 -15.07 6.18 7.25
N SER A 104 -14.27 7.15 6.80
CA SER A 104 -14.52 7.87 5.56
C SER A 104 -14.41 6.96 4.32
N ARG A 105 -15.46 6.96 3.49
CA ARG A 105 -15.50 6.22 2.23
C ARG A 105 -14.52 6.76 1.21
N PHE A 106 -14.35 8.08 1.15
CA PHE A 106 -13.40 8.72 0.25
C PHE A 106 -11.98 8.20 0.52
N MET A 107 -11.57 8.19 1.80
CA MET A 107 -10.25 7.71 2.20
C MET A 107 -10.07 6.21 1.97
N ALA A 108 -11.11 5.40 2.16
CA ALA A 108 -11.04 3.97 1.84
C ALA A 108 -10.87 3.72 0.34
N ASN A 109 -11.51 4.52 -0.51
CA ASN A 109 -11.33 4.47 -1.96
C ASN A 109 -9.93 4.93 -2.36
N LEU A 110 -9.45 6.06 -1.81
CA LEU A 110 -8.11 6.58 -2.06
C LEU A 110 -7.05 5.52 -1.75
N GLN A 111 -7.11 4.93 -0.55
CA GLN A 111 -6.19 3.85 -0.16
C GLN A 111 -6.25 2.65 -1.10
N PHE A 112 -7.45 2.20 -1.45
CA PHE A 112 -7.62 1.08 -2.37
C PHE A 112 -6.96 1.35 -3.73
N PHE A 113 -7.23 2.49 -4.35
CA PHE A 113 -6.63 2.84 -5.65
C PHE A 113 -5.13 3.05 -5.56
N SER A 114 -4.63 3.65 -4.47
CA SER A 114 -3.19 3.81 -4.24
C SER A 114 -2.48 2.45 -4.15
N PHE A 115 -3.08 1.45 -3.46
CA PHE A 115 -2.49 0.12 -3.41
C PHE A 115 -2.69 -0.69 -4.69
N VAL A 116 -3.72 -0.45 -5.49
CA VAL A 116 -3.82 -1.01 -6.85
C VAL A 116 -2.64 -0.52 -7.69
N LEU A 117 -2.38 0.79 -7.69
CA LEU A 117 -1.24 1.37 -8.42
C LEU A 117 0.10 0.82 -7.91
N ALA A 118 0.28 0.76 -6.58
CA ALA A 118 1.49 0.21 -5.97
C ALA A 118 1.73 -1.26 -6.36
N ASN A 119 0.68 -2.08 -6.47
CA ASN A 119 0.82 -3.47 -6.91
C ASN A 119 1.14 -3.58 -8.41
N ILE A 120 0.60 -2.71 -9.26
CA ILE A 120 0.98 -2.64 -10.68
C ILE A 120 2.46 -2.32 -10.79
N MET A 121 2.95 -1.31 -10.05
CA MET A 121 4.38 -0.97 -10.01
C MET A 121 5.24 -2.09 -9.42
N SER A 122 4.74 -2.81 -8.40
CA SER A 122 5.41 -3.97 -7.84
C SER A 122 5.56 -5.10 -8.86
N CYS A 123 4.54 -5.37 -9.68
CA CYS A 123 4.61 -6.35 -10.76
C CYS A 123 5.63 -5.93 -11.84
N TYR A 124 5.65 -4.66 -12.20
CA TYR A 124 6.63 -4.12 -13.15
C TYR A 124 8.06 -4.26 -12.63
N LEU A 125 8.32 -3.85 -11.38
CA LEU A 125 9.65 -4.00 -10.78
C LEU A 125 10.03 -5.46 -10.54
N ALA A 126 9.09 -6.34 -10.20
CA ALA A 126 9.34 -7.78 -10.08
C ALA A 126 9.73 -8.40 -11.42
N TYR A 127 9.12 -7.96 -12.52
CA TYR A 127 9.50 -8.37 -13.88
C TYR A 127 10.95 -7.96 -14.19
N ILE A 128 11.33 -6.70 -13.90
CA ILE A 128 12.70 -6.20 -14.08
C ILE A 128 13.68 -7.01 -13.25
N LEU A 129 13.35 -7.24 -11.98
CA LEU A 129 14.18 -7.98 -11.04
C LEU A 129 14.50 -9.39 -11.53
N TYR A 130 13.48 -10.09 -12.04
CA TYR A 130 13.61 -11.48 -12.46
C TYR A 130 14.21 -11.64 -13.87
N PHE A 131 13.75 -10.85 -14.86
CA PHE A 131 14.13 -11.04 -16.26
C PHE A 131 15.33 -10.20 -16.69
N ILE A 132 15.51 -9.00 -16.14
CA ILE A 132 16.55 -8.06 -16.57
C ILE A 132 17.76 -8.14 -15.64
N LEU A 133 17.57 -7.98 -14.34
CA LEU A 133 18.66 -8.01 -13.37
C LEU A 133 19.09 -9.43 -13.01
N LYS A 134 18.20 -10.41 -13.16
CA LYS A 134 18.43 -11.82 -12.80
C LYS A 134 18.91 -12.03 -11.38
N THR A 135 18.47 -11.16 -10.46
CA THR A 135 18.82 -11.19 -9.04
C THR A 135 17.56 -11.07 -8.20
N LEU A 136 17.60 -11.58 -6.97
CA LEU A 136 16.51 -11.47 -6.00
C LEU A 136 16.90 -10.46 -4.91
N CYS A 137 16.01 -9.51 -4.65
CA CYS A 137 16.13 -8.58 -3.54
C CYS A 137 15.07 -8.94 -2.49
N VAL A 138 15.51 -9.43 -1.33
CA VAL A 138 14.61 -9.85 -0.24
C VAL A 138 13.76 -8.69 0.25
N VAL A 139 14.33 -7.50 0.37
CA VAL A 139 13.62 -6.28 0.79
C VAL A 139 12.54 -5.91 -0.22
N CYS A 140 12.84 -6.00 -1.53
CA CYS A 140 11.88 -5.71 -2.59
C CYS A 140 10.70 -6.69 -2.56
N VAL A 141 10.98 -8.00 -2.48
CA VAL A 141 9.94 -9.03 -2.41
C VAL A 141 9.06 -8.86 -1.16
N SER A 142 9.66 -8.55 -0.01
CA SER A 142 8.93 -8.26 1.22
C SER A 142 8.01 -7.03 1.06
N THR A 143 8.46 -5.99 0.38
CA THR A 143 7.66 -4.80 0.08
C THR A 143 6.48 -5.14 -0.84
N TYR A 144 6.68 -6.00 -1.85
CA TYR A 144 5.59 -6.45 -2.73
C TYR A 144 4.53 -7.25 -1.96
N ALA A 145 4.95 -8.11 -1.02
CA ALA A 145 4.05 -8.84 -0.14
C ALA A 145 3.24 -7.89 0.76
N VAL A 146 3.87 -6.87 1.34
CA VAL A 146 3.20 -5.84 2.16
C VAL A 146 2.18 -5.07 1.32
N ASN A 147 2.52 -4.65 0.08
CA ASN A 147 1.60 -3.97 -0.83
C ASN A 147 0.37 -4.83 -1.14
N LEU A 148 0.56 -6.13 -1.40
CA LEU A 148 -0.54 -7.04 -1.68
C LEU A 148 -1.46 -7.23 -0.47
N LEU A 149 -0.90 -7.41 0.73
CA LEU A 149 -1.68 -7.53 1.96
C LEU A 149 -2.48 -6.26 2.27
N LEU A 150 -1.87 -5.08 2.11
CA LEU A 150 -2.55 -3.80 2.30
C LEU A 150 -3.64 -3.57 1.24
N LEU A 151 -3.45 -4.02 0.00
CA LEU A 151 -4.49 -4.02 -1.02
C LEU A 151 -5.69 -4.87 -0.59
N MET A 152 -5.46 -6.09 -0.12
CA MET A 152 -6.53 -6.99 0.36
C MET A 152 -7.30 -6.37 1.54
N LEU A 153 -6.59 -5.82 2.51
CA LEU A 153 -7.22 -5.15 3.67
C LEU A 153 -8.00 -3.90 3.25
N SER A 154 -7.47 -3.10 2.33
CA SER A 154 -8.17 -1.92 1.79
C SER A 154 -9.44 -2.31 1.03
N TYR A 155 -9.40 -3.38 0.26
CA TYR A 155 -10.57 -3.94 -0.41
C TYR A 155 -11.65 -4.39 0.59
N CYS A 156 -11.26 -5.14 1.63
CA CYS A 156 -12.18 -5.59 2.68
C CYS A 156 -12.81 -4.40 3.43
N LYS A 157 -12.02 -3.37 3.77
CA LYS A 157 -12.51 -2.13 4.38
C LYS A 157 -13.52 -1.42 3.48
N ARG A 158 -13.18 -1.24 2.20
CA ARG A 158 -14.06 -0.61 1.20
C ARG A 158 -15.39 -1.37 1.07
N ARG A 159 -15.34 -2.70 0.97
CA ARG A 159 -16.54 -3.55 0.87
C ARG A 159 -17.41 -3.46 2.14
N SER A 160 -16.80 -3.44 3.33
CA SER A 160 -17.52 -3.30 4.59
C SER A 160 -18.25 -1.96 4.69
N LEU A 161 -17.59 -0.86 4.31
CA LEU A 161 -18.18 0.49 4.32
C LEU A 161 -19.32 0.63 3.30
N ARG A 162 -19.20 -0.02 2.13
CA ARG A 162 -20.25 -0.03 1.11
C ARG A 162 -21.52 -0.74 1.61
N LYS A 163 -21.37 -1.83 2.37
CA LYS A 163 -22.50 -2.58 2.94
C LYS A 163 -23.22 -1.84 4.08
N ARG A 164 -22.54 -0.92 4.77
CA ARG A 164 -23.11 -0.19 5.93
C ARG A 164 -24.04 0.97 5.54
N THR A 165 -24.02 1.40 4.29
CA THR A 165 -24.91 2.46 3.82
C THR A 165 -25.90 1.84 2.87
N PRO A 166 -27.18 1.76 3.24
CA PRO A 166 -28.24 1.38 2.31
C PRO A 166 -28.19 2.34 1.11
N SER A 167 -28.44 1.81 -0.08
CA SER A 167 -28.57 2.65 -1.26
C SER A 167 -29.69 3.65 -1.02
N VAL A 168 -29.55 4.88 -1.53
CA VAL A 168 -30.61 5.91 -1.44
C VAL A 168 -31.93 5.33 -1.92
N MET A 169 -31.90 4.40 -2.86
CA MET A 169 -33.04 3.70 -3.39
C MET A 169 -33.74 2.79 -2.36
N GLU A 170 -32.98 2.08 -1.49
CA GLU A 170 -33.56 1.27 -0.41
C GLU A 170 -34.13 2.14 0.72
N THR A 171 -33.56 3.30 0.96
CA THR A 171 -34.09 4.27 1.93
C THR A 171 -35.41 4.89 1.41
N PHE A 172 -35.50 5.14 0.10
CA PHE A 172 -36.72 5.66 -0.52
C PHE A 172 -37.83 4.61 -0.57
N GLN A 173 -37.52 3.32 -0.76
CA GLN A 173 -38.51 2.23 -0.72
C GLN A 173 -39.00 1.89 0.69
N ARG A 174 -38.22 2.19 1.74
CA ARG A 174 -38.66 1.95 3.13
C ARG A 174 -39.62 2.99 3.66
N GLY A 175 -39.83 4.10 2.99
CA GLY A 175 -40.72 5.17 3.46
C GLY A 175 -40.35 5.66 4.87
N PRO A 176 -40.79 6.85 5.30
CA PRO A 176 -40.68 7.23 6.69
C PRO A 176 -41.59 6.28 7.49
N THR A 177 -40.97 5.46 8.37
CA THR A 177 -41.73 4.78 9.43
C THR A 177 -42.26 5.87 10.35
N LEU A 178 -43.48 6.30 10.14
CA LEU A 178 -44.19 7.19 11.05
C LEU A 178 -44.26 6.46 12.41
N PRO A 179 -43.76 7.05 13.51
CA PRO A 179 -43.98 6.53 14.83
C PRO A 179 -45.49 6.71 15.11
N GLY A 180 -46.25 5.62 15.09
CA GLY A 180 -47.67 5.63 15.45
C GLY A 180 -48.67 5.18 14.37
N SER A 181 -48.43 4.06 13.68
CA SER A 181 -49.56 3.35 13.09
C SER A 181 -50.25 2.58 14.23
N PHE A 182 -51.27 3.21 14.82
CA PHE A 182 -52.28 2.51 15.63
C PHE A 182 -52.81 1.33 14.86
N ASP A 183 -52.54 0.13 15.37
CA ASP A 183 -53.08 -1.12 14.80
C ASP A 183 -54.58 -1.18 15.10
N PHE A 184 -55.40 -0.78 14.14
CA PHE A 184 -56.88 -0.71 14.24
C PHE A 184 -57.53 -2.08 14.09
N LYS A 185 -56.77 -3.17 14.15
CA LYS A 185 -57.24 -4.53 13.81
C LYS A 185 -57.40 -5.46 15.00
N LYS A 186 -57.58 -4.94 16.21
CA LYS A 186 -57.70 -5.82 17.40
C LYS A 186 -58.93 -5.56 18.27
N ASN A 187 -60.02 -4.99 17.73
CA ASN A 187 -61.32 -4.93 18.43
C ASN A 187 -62.48 -4.96 17.44
N ILE A 188 -62.75 -6.13 16.84
CA ILE A 188 -64.07 -6.57 16.41
C ILE A 188 -64.13 -8.08 16.57
#